data_cd4caee2cbdf3f4cd7d922f5900db2f4
#
_entry.id   cd4caee2cbdf3f4cd7d922f5900db2f4
#
_cell.length_a   1.000
_cell.length_b   1.000
_cell.length_c   1.000
_cell.angle_alpha   90.00
_cell.angle_beta   90.00
_cell.angle_gamma   90.00
#
_symmetry.space_group_name_H-M   'P 1'
#
loop_
_entity.id
_entity.type
_entity.pdbx_description
1 polymer ?
#
loop_
_entity_poly.entity_id
_entity_poly.type
_entity_poly.pdbx_seq_one_letter_code
_entity_poly.pdbx_strand_id
1 'polypeptide(L)'
;ECHIAISMHSPIHEQRMQLMPAEKQMTIAEVVDLLKQYDFTHQRRASFEYIVFDGVNDSINHAKEIVRMVEGLECRVNLIRFHAIPDVNLYGASDYKMETLRAYLTKHGVFTTIRASRGQDIMAA
;
A
#
# COMPACT_ATOMS: atom_id res chain seq x y z
N GLU A 1 19.99 6.32 -9.94
CA GLU A 1 18.87 5.40 -9.69
C GLU A 1 17.93 6.01 -8.68
N CYS A 2 16.70 6.28 -9.09
CA CYS A 2 15.70 6.88 -8.24
C CYS A 2 14.67 5.86 -7.80
N HIS A 3 14.30 5.93 -6.54
CA HIS A 3 13.29 5.06 -5.96
C HIS A 3 12.23 5.94 -5.31
N ILE A 4 10.98 5.76 -5.73
CA ILE A 4 9.87 6.55 -5.21
C ILE A 4 9.03 5.66 -4.31
N ALA A 5 8.85 6.06 -3.06
CA ALA A 5 8.04 5.33 -2.11
C ALA A 5 6.80 6.15 -1.77
N ILE A 6 5.63 5.53 -1.90
CA ILE A 6 4.35 6.20 -1.72
C ILE A 6 3.51 5.43 -0.72
N SER A 7 2.99 6.13 0.27
CA SER A 7 2.08 5.52 1.25
C SER A 7 0.71 5.38 0.63
N MET A 8 0.27 4.15 0.40
CA MET A 8 -1.05 3.90 -0.17
C MET A 8 -2.10 3.65 0.91
N HIS A 9 -1.90 2.64 1.71
CA HIS A 9 -2.73 2.20 2.84
C HIS A 9 -4.18 1.87 2.48
N SER A 10 -4.68 2.29 1.33
CA SER A 10 -5.93 1.83 0.77
C SER A 10 -6.03 2.29 -0.68
N PRO A 11 -6.54 1.44 -1.58
CA PRO A 11 -6.84 1.86 -2.95
C PRO A 11 -8.19 2.54 -3.07
N ILE A 12 -8.97 2.58 -1.99
CA ILE A 12 -10.31 3.16 -1.98
C ILE A 12 -10.22 4.60 -1.51
N HIS A 13 -10.64 5.52 -2.38
CA HIS A 13 -10.51 6.96 -2.13
C HIS A 13 -11.02 7.38 -0.75
N GLU A 14 -12.25 7.00 -0.44
CA GLU A 14 -12.87 7.44 0.81
C GLU A 14 -12.15 6.89 2.04
N GLN A 15 -11.71 5.64 1.97
CA GLN A 15 -10.99 5.03 3.08
C GLN A 15 -9.61 5.63 3.23
N ARG A 16 -8.93 5.86 2.10
CA ARG A 16 -7.60 6.47 2.15
C ARG A 16 -7.68 7.88 2.73
N MET A 17 -8.76 8.59 2.42
CA MET A 17 -8.95 9.94 2.95
C MET A 17 -9.06 9.92 4.48
N GLN A 18 -9.69 8.88 5.04
CA GLN A 18 -9.79 8.73 6.48
C GLN A 18 -8.45 8.38 7.11
N LEU A 19 -7.66 7.56 6.42
CA LEU A 19 -6.35 7.13 6.92
C LEU A 19 -5.28 8.18 6.68
N MET A 20 -5.39 8.93 5.59
CA MET A 20 -4.38 9.89 5.16
C MET A 20 -5.03 11.15 4.62
N PRO A 21 -4.97 12.25 5.36
CA PRO A 21 -5.55 13.51 4.86
C PRO A 21 -4.97 14.00 3.53
N ALA A 22 -3.76 13.56 3.17
CA ALA A 22 -3.14 13.95 1.90
C ALA A 22 -3.97 13.51 0.70
N GLU A 23 -4.87 12.55 0.86
CA GLU A 23 -5.75 12.11 -0.24
C GLU A 23 -6.62 13.25 -0.76
N LYS A 24 -6.93 14.24 0.09
CA LYS A 24 -7.72 15.39 -0.33
C LYS A 24 -7.00 16.23 -1.38
N GLN A 25 -5.67 16.28 -1.32
CA GLN A 25 -4.89 17.10 -2.21
C GLN A 25 -4.58 16.37 -3.52
N MET A 26 -4.30 15.08 -3.42
CA MET A 26 -4.03 14.26 -4.60
C MET A 26 -4.48 12.85 -4.30
N THR A 27 -5.40 12.33 -5.10
CA THR A 27 -5.91 10.98 -4.87
C THR A 27 -4.86 9.94 -5.25
N ILE A 28 -4.99 8.74 -4.67
CA ILE A 28 -4.07 7.66 -5.01
C ILE A 28 -4.17 7.31 -6.50
N ALA A 29 -5.36 7.40 -7.07
CA ALA A 29 -5.54 7.15 -8.50
C ALA A 29 -4.75 8.16 -9.34
N GLU A 30 -4.78 9.43 -8.93
CA GLU A 30 -4.01 10.47 -9.61
C GLU A 30 -2.51 10.23 -9.49
N VAL A 31 -2.05 9.80 -8.30
CA VAL A 31 -0.66 9.50 -8.08
C VAL A 31 -0.21 8.37 -9.01
N VAL A 32 -1.01 7.30 -9.08
CA VAL A 32 -0.68 6.15 -9.93
C VAL A 32 -0.65 6.56 -11.39
N ASP A 33 -1.63 7.34 -11.84
CA ASP A 33 -1.66 7.81 -13.23
C ASP A 33 -0.43 8.65 -13.55
N LEU A 34 -0.03 9.50 -12.63
CA LEU A 34 1.16 10.32 -12.81
C LEU A 34 2.41 9.44 -12.93
N LEU A 35 2.51 8.41 -12.09
CA LEU A 35 3.64 7.48 -12.16
C LEU A 35 3.67 6.72 -13.46
N LYS A 36 2.51 6.36 -14.01
CA LYS A 36 2.45 5.64 -15.29
C LYS A 36 2.97 6.47 -16.44
N GLN A 37 2.95 7.79 -16.30
CA GLN A 37 3.47 8.69 -17.32
C GLN A 37 4.98 8.86 -17.25
N TYR A 38 5.61 8.46 -16.15
CA TYR A 38 7.06 8.54 -16.06
C TYR A 38 7.73 7.46 -16.87
N ASP A 39 8.89 7.80 -17.40
CA ASP A 39 9.72 6.85 -18.12
C ASP A 39 10.65 6.14 -17.13
N PHE A 40 10.41 4.86 -16.91
CA PHE A 40 11.19 4.07 -15.98
C PHE A 40 12.37 3.33 -16.65
N THR A 41 12.69 3.67 -17.89
CA THR A 41 13.79 3.03 -18.59
C THR A 41 15.14 3.30 -17.92
N HIS A 42 15.20 4.32 -17.07
CA HIS A 42 16.42 4.65 -16.34
C HIS A 42 16.42 4.12 -14.91
N GLN A 43 15.76 2.98 -14.69
CA GLN A 43 15.81 2.25 -13.43
C GLN A 43 15.11 2.93 -12.26
N ARG A 44 14.18 3.84 -12.56
CA ARG A 44 13.32 4.36 -11.50
C ARG A 44 12.29 3.32 -11.14
N ARG A 45 12.05 3.14 -9.85
CA ARG A 45 11.07 2.18 -9.38
C ARG A 45 10.14 2.85 -8.40
N ALA A 46 8.88 2.47 -8.49
CA ALA A 46 7.88 2.92 -7.53
C ALA A 46 7.58 1.79 -6.56
N SER A 47 7.45 2.12 -5.30
CA SER A 47 6.96 1.17 -4.31
C SER A 47 5.86 1.83 -3.52
N PHE A 48 4.85 1.01 -3.17
CA PHE A 48 3.72 1.47 -2.37
C PHE A 48 3.83 0.83 -0.99
N GLU A 49 3.81 1.68 0.04
CA GLU A 49 3.82 1.24 1.43
C GLU A 49 2.37 1.07 1.86
N TYR A 50 2.05 -0.06 2.45
CA TYR A 50 0.67 -0.42 2.76
C TYR A 50 0.63 -1.05 4.14
N ILE A 51 0.27 -0.26 5.15
CA ILE A 51 0.12 -0.78 6.51
C ILE A 51 -1.20 -1.53 6.57
N VAL A 52 -1.16 -2.79 6.98
CA VAL A 52 -2.35 -3.64 7.00
C VAL A 52 -2.98 -3.61 8.38
N PHE A 53 -4.22 -3.12 8.43
CA PHE A 53 -5.00 -3.05 9.68
C PHE A 53 -6.09 -4.11 9.65
N ASP A 54 -6.20 -4.85 10.75
CA ASP A 54 -7.20 -5.91 10.84
C ASP A 54 -8.61 -5.37 10.68
N GLY A 55 -9.36 -5.96 9.75
CA GLY A 55 -10.75 -5.59 9.50
C GLY A 55 -10.97 -4.25 8.82
N VAL A 56 -9.90 -3.57 8.39
CA VAL A 56 -10.02 -2.24 7.78
C VAL A 56 -9.68 -2.29 6.30
N ASN A 57 -8.43 -2.60 5.99
CA ASN A 57 -7.95 -2.56 4.61
C ASN A 57 -7.32 -3.89 4.18
N ASP A 58 -7.69 -4.98 4.82
CA ASP A 58 -7.04 -6.28 4.68
C ASP A 58 -7.83 -7.32 3.90
N SER A 59 -8.86 -6.91 3.19
CA SER A 59 -9.71 -7.86 2.45
C SER A 59 -9.14 -8.15 1.06
N ILE A 60 -9.60 -9.26 0.48
CA ILE A 60 -9.24 -9.61 -0.89
C ILE A 60 -9.75 -8.56 -1.87
N ASN A 61 -10.87 -7.90 -1.56
CA ASN A 61 -11.34 -6.80 -2.41
C ASN A 61 -10.33 -5.67 -2.46
N HIS A 62 -9.66 -5.37 -1.36
CA HIS A 62 -8.60 -4.37 -1.35
C HIS A 62 -7.46 -4.80 -2.27
N ALA A 63 -7.07 -6.08 -2.19
CA ALA A 63 -6.02 -6.59 -3.06
C ALA A 63 -6.42 -6.52 -4.53
N LYS A 64 -7.67 -6.84 -4.85
CA LYS A 64 -8.17 -6.75 -6.22
C LYS A 64 -8.09 -5.32 -6.74
N GLU A 65 -8.45 -4.35 -5.92
CA GLU A 65 -8.41 -2.94 -6.33
C GLU A 65 -6.97 -2.47 -6.51
N ILE A 66 -6.05 -2.95 -5.69
CA ILE A 66 -4.63 -2.62 -5.88
C ILE A 66 -4.15 -3.16 -7.22
N VAL A 67 -4.45 -4.42 -7.52
CA VAL A 67 -4.03 -5.03 -8.78
C VAL A 67 -4.56 -4.23 -9.97
N ARG A 68 -5.84 -3.86 -9.90
CA ARG A 68 -6.46 -3.09 -10.98
C ARG A 68 -5.80 -1.73 -11.14
N MET A 69 -5.55 -1.07 -10.02
CA MET A 69 -5.03 0.29 -10.02
C MET A 69 -3.62 0.37 -10.58
N VAL A 70 -2.76 -0.59 -10.24
CA VAL A 70 -1.36 -0.54 -10.65
C VAL A 70 -1.10 -1.30 -11.94
N GLU A 71 -2.12 -1.78 -12.60
CA GLU A 71 -1.97 -2.49 -13.86
C GLU A 71 -1.24 -1.61 -14.88
N GLY A 72 -0.20 -2.17 -15.48
CA GLY A 72 0.61 -1.42 -16.43
C GLY A 72 1.73 -0.61 -15.80
N LEU A 73 1.80 -0.55 -14.48
CA LEU A 73 2.86 0.16 -13.78
C LEU A 73 3.81 -0.86 -13.16
N GLU A 74 5.10 -0.72 -13.45
CA GLU A 74 6.09 -1.59 -12.81
C GLU A 74 6.38 -1.05 -11.41
N CYS A 75 5.92 -1.78 -10.41
CA CYS A 75 6.01 -1.32 -9.03
C CYS A 75 6.07 -2.51 -8.08
N ARG A 76 6.31 -2.21 -6.81
CA ARG A 76 6.22 -3.21 -5.75
C ARG A 76 5.31 -2.68 -4.65
N VAL A 77 4.73 -3.60 -3.91
CA VAL A 77 3.93 -3.25 -2.73
C VAL A 77 4.62 -3.84 -1.51
N ASN A 78 4.86 -3.02 -0.52
CA ASN A 78 5.41 -3.46 0.76
C ASN A 78 4.28 -3.48 1.77
N LEU A 79 3.84 -4.67 2.15
CA LEU A 79 2.84 -4.84 3.19
C LEU A 79 3.54 -4.72 4.52
N ILE A 80 3.08 -3.80 5.36
CA ILE A 80 3.72 -3.51 6.63
C ILE A 80 2.84 -4.01 7.75
N ARG A 81 3.42 -4.83 8.63
CA ARG A 81 2.72 -5.36 9.80
C ARG A 81 2.57 -4.25 10.83
N PHE A 82 1.32 -3.97 11.20
CA PHE A 82 1.03 -2.97 12.21
C PHE A 82 1.09 -3.61 13.60
N HIS A 83 1.74 -2.91 14.53
CA HIS A 83 1.75 -3.31 15.93
C HIS A 83 0.86 -2.34 16.71
N ALA A 84 -0.06 -2.90 17.48
CA ALA A 84 -1.05 -2.10 18.21
C ALA A 84 -0.37 -1.05 19.09
N ILE A 85 -0.97 0.13 19.12
CA ILE A 85 -0.47 1.27 19.91
C ILE A 85 -1.54 1.60 20.94
N PRO A 86 -1.16 1.92 22.19
CA PRO A 86 -2.14 2.36 23.18
C PRO A 86 -2.94 3.55 22.67
N ASP A 87 -4.23 3.58 23.00
CA ASP A 87 -5.14 4.67 22.67
C ASP A 87 -5.46 4.79 21.18
N VAL A 88 -5.02 3.84 20.36
CA VAL A 88 -5.36 3.80 18.94
C VAL A 88 -6.20 2.56 18.70
N ASN A 89 -7.39 2.73 18.16
CA ASN A 89 -8.32 1.61 17.94
C ASN A 89 -8.08 0.95 16.60
N LEU A 90 -6.82 0.59 16.33
CA LEU A 90 -6.42 -0.12 15.13
C LEU A 90 -5.56 -1.30 15.55
N TYR A 91 -5.70 -2.41 14.84
CA TYR A 91 -4.99 -3.65 15.17
C TYR A 91 -4.32 -4.21 13.93
N GLY A 92 -3.24 -4.94 14.14
CA GLY A 92 -2.53 -5.57 13.05
C GLY A 92 -3.24 -6.82 12.55
N ALA A 93 -3.14 -7.06 11.25
CA ALA A 93 -3.70 -8.26 10.66
C ALA A 93 -2.86 -9.48 11.05
N SER A 94 -3.49 -10.67 11.05
CA SER A 94 -2.81 -11.89 11.38
C SER A 94 -1.76 -12.26 10.31
N ASP A 95 -0.84 -13.14 10.67
CA ASP A 95 0.13 -13.65 9.72
C ASP A 95 -0.54 -14.31 8.52
N TYR A 96 -1.62 -15.02 8.76
CA TYR A 96 -2.38 -15.67 7.71
C TYR A 96 -2.93 -14.64 6.72
N LYS A 97 -3.50 -13.55 7.24
CA LYS A 97 -4.03 -12.47 6.39
C LYS A 97 -2.93 -11.81 5.58
N MET A 98 -1.80 -11.52 6.22
CA MET A 98 -0.67 -10.90 5.54
C MET A 98 -0.19 -11.78 4.39
N GLU A 99 -0.02 -13.09 4.64
CA GLU A 99 0.42 -14.02 3.61
C GLU A 99 -0.62 -14.16 2.49
N THR A 100 -1.90 -14.17 2.84
CA THR A 100 -2.96 -14.28 1.85
C THR A 100 -2.93 -13.09 0.89
N LEU A 101 -2.76 -11.89 1.42
CA LEU A 101 -2.67 -10.69 0.60
C LEU A 101 -1.43 -10.72 -0.29
N ARG A 102 -0.28 -11.09 0.29
CA ARG A 102 0.97 -11.16 -0.45
C ARG A 102 0.85 -12.16 -1.59
N ALA A 103 0.30 -13.33 -1.31
CA ALA A 103 0.17 -14.38 -2.31
C ALA A 103 -0.76 -13.94 -3.45
N TYR A 104 -1.86 -13.28 -3.10
CA TYR A 104 -2.80 -12.79 -4.10
C TYR A 104 -2.14 -11.76 -5.03
N LEU A 105 -1.48 -10.78 -4.44
CA LEU A 105 -0.83 -9.72 -5.21
C LEU A 105 0.27 -10.29 -6.09
N THR A 106 1.08 -11.18 -5.53
CA THR A 106 2.17 -11.81 -6.29
C THR A 106 1.63 -12.63 -7.46
N LYS A 107 0.56 -13.37 -7.20
CA LYS A 107 -0.06 -14.19 -8.24
C LYS A 107 -0.56 -13.34 -9.42
N HIS A 108 -0.96 -12.12 -9.13
CA HIS A 108 -1.49 -11.23 -10.15
C HIS A 108 -0.44 -10.26 -10.70
N GLY A 109 0.82 -10.56 -10.48
CA GLY A 109 1.91 -9.84 -11.14
C GLY A 109 2.45 -8.65 -10.37
N VAL A 110 2.05 -8.47 -9.11
CA VAL A 110 2.54 -7.37 -8.28
C VAL A 110 3.56 -7.91 -7.29
N PHE A 111 4.82 -7.50 -7.44
CA PHE A 111 5.86 -7.94 -6.51
C PHE A 111 5.56 -7.39 -5.12
N THR A 112 5.45 -8.27 -4.14
CA THR A 112 4.97 -7.90 -2.81
C THR A 112 5.86 -8.49 -1.73
N THR A 113 6.20 -7.66 -0.75
CA THR A 113 6.96 -8.09 0.42
C THR A 113 6.16 -7.84 1.69
N ILE A 114 6.55 -8.50 2.77
CA ILE A 114 5.98 -8.27 4.09
C ILE A 114 7.12 -7.85 5.00
N ARG A 115 6.91 -6.77 5.75
CA ARG A 115 7.90 -6.36 6.74
C ARG A 115 7.21 -5.83 7.99
N ALA A 116 7.94 -5.84 9.10
CA ALA A 116 7.43 -5.30 10.35
C ALA A 116 7.56 -3.80 10.34
N SER A 117 6.54 -3.09 10.84
CA SER A 117 6.64 -1.66 10.99
C SER A 117 7.45 -1.33 12.23
N ARG A 118 8.12 -0.20 12.19
CA ARG A 118 8.67 0.42 13.38
C ARG A 118 7.66 1.47 13.84
N GLY A 119 7.66 1.77 15.12
CA GLY A 119 6.75 2.79 15.63
C GLY A 119 6.88 4.11 14.89
N GLN A 120 8.09 4.43 14.46
CA GLN A 120 8.36 5.66 13.72
C GLN A 120 7.69 5.69 12.35
N ASP A 121 7.58 4.54 11.70
CA ASP A 121 6.94 4.48 10.38
C ASP A 121 5.48 4.90 10.46
N ILE A 122 4.82 4.52 11.56
CA ILE A 122 3.41 4.85 11.76
C ILE A 122 3.23 6.34 12.01
N MET A 123 4.14 6.92 12.77
CA MET A 123 4.08 8.35 13.07
C MET A 123 4.37 9.21 11.85
N ALA A 124 5.11 8.67 10.88
CA ALA A 124 5.49 9.40 9.68
C ALA A 124 4.46 9.32 8.57
N ALA A 125 3.51 8.40 8.69
CA ALA A 125 2.53 8.16 7.64
C ALA A 125 1.45 9.23 7.56
#